data_25517ae5e5478d39c18924b276b6f507
#
_entry.id   25517ae5e5478d39c18924b276b6f507
#
_cell.length_a   1.000
_cell.length_b   1.000
_cell.length_c   1.000
_cell.angle_alpha   90.00
_cell.angle_beta   90.00
_cell.angle_gamma   90.00
#
_symmetry.space_group_name_H-M   'P 1'
#
loop_
_entity.id
_entity.type
_entity.pdbx_description
1 polymer ?
#
loop_
_entity_poly.entity_id
_entity_poly.type
_entity_poly.pdbx_seq_one_letter_code
_entity_poly.pdbx_strand_id
1 'polypeptide(L)'
;AVRLLQQHGENARLIAGGTHLLVLMKMEREAPRALISVNKIPGLDVITVHADGSLIIGSRVSIRDLGRHPLVRSRYTGLAQACESFGSTQIEIMGTVGGNVCNGSPAADLVPMLLVFNAEVLLKGPPGERSVPLEQFLVRPGVTAIRPDEVMVGVSLPPVAVGSSATAPDT
;
A
#
# COMPACT_ATOMS: atom_id res chain seq x y z
N ALA A 1 6.93 2.67 -15.48
CA ALA A 1 7.40 1.67 -14.51
C ALA A 1 7.29 0.26 -15.10
N VAL A 2 6.10 -0.20 -15.53
CA VAL A 2 5.86 -1.56 -16.10
C VAL A 2 6.89 -1.94 -17.17
N ARG A 3 7.10 -1.10 -18.20
CA ARG A 3 8.10 -1.36 -19.23
C ARG A 3 9.53 -1.54 -18.69
N LEU A 4 9.91 -0.77 -17.67
CA LEU A 4 11.24 -0.91 -17.04
C LEU A 4 11.34 -2.21 -16.23
N LEU A 5 10.25 -2.62 -15.55
CA LEU A 5 10.21 -3.92 -14.88
C LEU A 5 10.39 -5.07 -15.87
N GLN A 6 9.70 -5.03 -17.03
CA GLN A 6 9.89 -6.03 -18.08
C GLN A 6 11.33 -6.05 -18.62
N GLN A 7 11.95 -4.89 -18.77
CA GLN A 7 13.32 -4.76 -19.29
C GLN A 7 14.37 -5.31 -18.32
N HIS A 8 14.21 -5.07 -17.02
CA HIS A 8 15.21 -5.42 -16.00
C HIS A 8 14.88 -6.69 -15.21
N GLY A 9 13.62 -7.16 -15.27
CA GLY A 9 13.17 -8.36 -14.59
C GLY A 9 13.49 -8.37 -13.11
N GLU A 10 13.95 -9.49 -12.60
CA GLU A 10 14.29 -9.70 -11.19
C GLU A 10 15.43 -8.81 -10.67
N ASN A 11 16.21 -8.20 -11.58
CA ASN A 11 17.27 -7.27 -11.21
C ASN A 11 16.77 -5.86 -10.86
N ALA A 12 15.47 -5.60 -11.01
CA ALA A 12 14.87 -4.33 -10.65
C ALA A 12 14.08 -4.40 -9.35
N ARG A 13 14.02 -3.26 -8.65
CA ARG A 13 13.06 -3.05 -7.57
C ARG A 13 12.38 -1.70 -7.75
N LEU A 14 11.09 -1.65 -7.43
CA LEU A 14 10.37 -0.38 -7.32
C LEU A 14 10.75 0.31 -6.01
N ILE A 15 10.91 1.61 -6.06
CA ILE A 15 11.17 2.43 -4.88
C ILE A 15 10.19 3.61 -4.80
N ALA A 16 9.51 3.73 -3.66
CA ALA A 16 8.70 4.88 -3.26
C ALA A 16 9.41 5.62 -2.12
N GLY A 17 8.98 5.44 -0.88
CA GLY A 17 9.62 6.05 0.29
C GLY A 17 10.95 5.43 0.70
N GLY A 18 11.24 4.22 0.27
CA GLY A 18 12.52 3.53 0.52
C GLY A 18 12.74 3.05 1.96
N THR A 19 11.82 3.28 2.88
CA THR A 19 11.97 3.00 4.33
C THR A 19 12.30 1.55 4.64
N HIS A 20 11.91 0.60 3.81
CA HIS A 20 12.24 -0.81 3.96
C HIS A 20 13.35 -1.26 2.99
N LEU A 21 13.19 -0.97 1.69
CA LEU A 21 14.12 -1.44 0.66
C LEU A 21 15.56 -0.96 0.91
N LEU A 22 15.76 0.32 1.25
CA LEU A 22 17.10 0.85 1.51
C LEU A 22 17.74 0.22 2.75
N VAL A 23 16.95 -0.19 3.74
CA VAL A 23 17.46 -0.94 4.91
C VAL A 23 17.93 -2.32 4.48
N LEU A 24 17.15 -3.04 3.65
CA LEU A 24 17.56 -4.34 3.11
C LEU A 24 18.84 -4.24 2.27
N MET A 25 18.95 -3.20 1.45
CA MET A 25 20.15 -2.94 0.65
C MET A 25 21.38 -2.64 1.55
N LYS A 26 21.21 -1.83 2.60
CA LYS A 26 22.27 -1.55 3.58
C LYS A 26 22.71 -2.81 4.34
N MET A 27 21.78 -3.75 4.56
CA MET A 27 22.06 -5.03 5.20
C MET A 27 22.56 -6.10 4.21
N GLU A 28 22.81 -5.75 2.95
CA GLU A 28 23.22 -6.66 1.86
C GLU A 28 22.24 -7.83 1.61
N ARG A 29 20.99 -7.66 2.02
CA ARG A 29 19.90 -8.64 1.78
C ARG A 29 19.21 -8.46 0.45
N GLU A 30 19.35 -7.30 -0.16
CA GLU A 30 18.87 -6.95 -1.50
C GLU A 30 19.96 -6.18 -2.23
N ALA A 31 20.23 -6.56 -3.49
CA ALA A 31 21.23 -5.94 -4.35
C ALA A 31 20.70 -5.74 -5.77
N PRO A 32 19.61 -4.96 -5.97
CA PRO A 32 19.04 -4.75 -7.29
C PRO A 32 20.02 -3.95 -8.17
N ARG A 33 20.12 -4.31 -9.46
CA ARG A 33 20.90 -3.57 -10.46
C ARG A 33 20.19 -2.30 -10.93
N ALA A 34 18.87 -2.21 -10.73
CA ALA A 34 18.07 -1.05 -11.10
C ALA A 34 17.04 -0.71 -10.02
N LEU A 35 16.98 0.57 -9.66
CA LEU A 35 15.90 1.11 -8.83
C LEU A 35 14.97 1.94 -9.71
N ILE A 36 13.71 1.54 -9.78
CA ILE A 36 12.67 2.22 -10.56
C ILE A 36 11.83 3.06 -9.61
N SER A 37 12.05 4.37 -9.61
CA SER A 37 11.27 5.28 -8.77
C SER A 37 9.84 5.44 -9.29
N VAL A 38 8.87 5.27 -8.40
CA VAL A 38 7.45 5.55 -8.66
C VAL A 38 7.04 6.96 -8.23
N ASN A 39 7.97 7.75 -7.67
CA ASN A 39 7.67 9.04 -7.04
C ASN A 39 7.14 10.11 -8.00
N LYS A 40 7.38 9.98 -9.30
CA LYS A 40 6.92 10.93 -10.31
C LYS A 40 5.77 10.41 -11.17
N ILE A 41 5.16 9.29 -10.80
CA ILE A 41 3.99 8.75 -11.51
C ILE A 41 2.75 9.50 -11.00
N PRO A 42 2.05 10.24 -11.88
CA PRO A 42 0.85 10.97 -11.48
C PRO A 42 -0.26 10.02 -11.00
N GLY A 43 -1.08 10.49 -10.06
CA GLY A 43 -2.26 9.77 -9.57
C GLY A 43 -1.98 8.69 -8.53
N LEU A 44 -0.72 8.37 -8.22
CA LEU A 44 -0.39 7.40 -7.17
C LEU A 44 -0.41 7.98 -5.75
N ASP A 45 -0.49 9.28 -5.60
CA ASP A 45 -0.44 10.02 -4.32
C ASP A 45 -1.77 10.70 -3.94
N VAL A 46 -2.86 10.24 -4.52
CA VAL A 46 -4.18 10.81 -4.27
C VAL A 46 -5.11 9.82 -3.58
N ILE A 47 -6.06 10.36 -2.83
CA ILE A 47 -7.18 9.62 -2.24
C ILE A 47 -8.45 10.16 -2.90
N THR A 48 -9.22 9.28 -3.53
CA THR A 48 -10.43 9.65 -4.27
C THR A 48 -11.60 8.74 -3.91
N VAL A 49 -12.82 9.28 -4.05
CA VAL A 49 -14.04 8.47 -3.95
C VAL A 49 -14.47 8.09 -5.36
N HIS A 50 -14.65 6.81 -5.58
CA HIS A 50 -15.15 6.28 -6.84
C HIS A 50 -16.68 6.42 -6.94
N ALA A 51 -17.24 6.26 -8.13
CA ALA A 51 -18.68 6.45 -8.38
C ALA A 51 -19.60 5.52 -7.57
N ASP A 52 -19.12 4.32 -7.20
CA ASP A 52 -19.80 3.36 -6.34
C ASP A 52 -19.69 3.66 -4.84
N GLY A 53 -19.00 4.74 -4.48
CA GLY A 53 -18.75 5.16 -3.09
C GLY A 53 -17.51 4.53 -2.45
N SER A 54 -16.79 3.64 -3.14
CA SER A 54 -15.52 3.08 -2.66
C SER A 54 -14.45 4.16 -2.55
N LEU A 55 -13.53 3.99 -1.58
CA LEU A 55 -12.39 4.88 -1.39
C LEU A 55 -11.16 4.28 -2.06
N ILE A 56 -10.63 4.98 -3.05
CA ILE A 56 -9.40 4.59 -3.73
C ILE A 56 -8.23 5.36 -3.10
N ILE A 57 -7.26 4.63 -2.59
CA ILE A 57 -6.05 5.17 -1.96
C ILE A 57 -4.87 4.81 -2.85
N GLY A 58 -4.22 5.80 -3.42
CA GLY A 58 -3.06 5.61 -4.28
C GLY A 58 -1.88 4.98 -3.54
N SER A 59 -1.12 4.14 -4.22
CA SER A 59 -0.01 3.38 -3.62
C SER A 59 1.10 4.27 -3.04
N ARG A 60 1.22 5.51 -3.50
CA ARG A 60 2.21 6.50 -3.06
C ARG A 60 1.71 7.43 -1.96
N VAL A 61 0.44 7.33 -1.57
CA VAL A 61 -0.08 8.07 -0.40
C VAL A 61 0.78 7.74 0.80
N SER A 62 1.29 8.77 1.50
CA SER A 62 2.07 8.56 2.71
C SER A 62 1.18 8.07 3.85
N ILE A 63 1.77 7.35 4.80
CA ILE A 63 1.04 6.90 5.99
C ILE A 63 0.46 8.11 6.75
N ARG A 64 1.23 9.19 6.82
CA ARG A 64 0.82 10.44 7.45
C ARG A 64 -0.39 11.08 6.77
N ASP A 65 -0.37 11.18 5.43
CA ASP A 65 -1.46 11.79 4.68
C ASP A 65 -2.72 10.93 4.75
N LEU A 66 -2.57 9.61 4.73
CA LEU A 66 -3.67 8.67 4.93
C LEU A 66 -4.34 8.88 6.29
N GLY A 67 -3.57 8.90 7.38
CA GLY A 67 -4.09 9.05 8.75
C GLY A 67 -4.75 10.42 9.00
N ARG A 68 -4.36 11.44 8.25
CA ARG A 68 -4.92 12.80 8.36
C ARG A 68 -6.07 13.09 7.41
N HIS A 69 -6.33 12.20 6.47
CA HIS A 69 -7.35 12.43 5.45
C HIS A 69 -8.76 12.45 6.05
N PRO A 70 -9.58 13.49 5.81
CA PRO A 70 -10.89 13.65 6.46
C PRO A 70 -11.83 12.45 6.28
N LEU A 71 -11.89 11.87 5.07
CA LEU A 71 -12.72 10.71 4.80
C LEU A 71 -12.22 9.44 5.51
N VAL A 72 -10.91 9.28 5.65
CA VAL A 72 -10.34 8.14 6.39
C VAL A 72 -10.66 8.28 7.87
N ARG A 73 -10.49 9.46 8.44
CA ARG A 73 -10.83 9.73 9.83
C ARG A 73 -12.32 9.56 10.15
N SER A 74 -13.20 9.91 9.22
CA SER A 74 -14.65 9.86 9.45
C SER A 74 -15.30 8.52 9.14
N ARG A 75 -14.77 7.75 8.18
CA ARG A 75 -15.38 6.51 7.70
C ARG A 75 -14.56 5.26 8.00
N TYR A 76 -13.25 5.39 8.15
CA TYR A 76 -12.30 4.28 8.36
C TYR A 76 -11.42 4.60 9.58
N THR A 77 -12.06 4.91 10.71
CA THR A 77 -11.41 5.42 11.94
C THR A 77 -10.29 4.49 12.42
N GLY A 78 -10.50 3.17 12.38
CA GLY A 78 -9.45 2.20 12.75
C GLY A 78 -8.21 2.28 11.86
N LEU A 79 -8.39 2.56 10.55
CA LEU A 79 -7.26 2.78 9.64
C LEU A 79 -6.51 4.08 9.97
N ALA A 80 -7.24 5.16 10.32
CA ALA A 80 -6.61 6.40 10.77
C ALA A 80 -5.79 6.19 12.05
N GLN A 81 -6.33 5.45 13.02
CA GLN A 81 -5.63 5.11 14.27
C GLN A 81 -4.39 4.25 14.02
N ALA A 82 -4.46 3.27 13.13
CA ALA A 82 -3.29 2.49 12.73
C ALA A 82 -2.18 3.36 12.12
N CYS A 83 -2.54 4.39 11.37
CA CYS A 83 -1.56 5.37 10.85
C CYS A 83 -0.91 6.20 11.97
N GLU A 84 -1.66 6.58 13.01
CA GLU A 84 -1.16 7.38 14.14
C GLU A 84 -0.17 6.61 15.02
N SER A 85 -0.26 5.29 15.06
CA SER A 85 0.67 4.39 15.79
C SER A 85 1.86 3.92 14.95
N PHE A 86 2.01 4.41 13.72
CA PHE A 86 2.96 3.91 12.74
C PHE A 86 4.39 4.42 12.97
N GLY A 87 5.19 3.67 13.70
CA GLY A 87 6.61 3.92 13.84
C GLY A 87 6.99 5.33 14.32
N SER A 88 7.96 5.95 13.64
CA SER A 88 8.38 7.35 13.92
C SER A 88 7.78 8.31 12.90
N THR A 89 7.73 9.61 13.25
CA THR A 89 7.28 10.67 12.35
C THR A 89 7.99 10.65 10.97
N GLN A 90 9.27 10.33 10.93
CA GLN A 90 10.02 10.20 9.67
C GLN A 90 9.49 9.03 8.83
N ILE A 91 9.22 7.89 9.48
CA ILE A 91 8.66 6.72 8.81
C ILE A 91 7.24 6.99 8.30
N GLU A 92 6.41 7.69 9.06
CA GLU A 92 5.06 8.10 8.62
C GLU A 92 5.09 8.96 7.34
N ILE A 93 6.03 9.91 7.29
CA ILE A 93 6.16 10.84 6.15
C ILE A 93 6.69 10.13 4.90
N MET A 94 7.68 9.25 5.06
CA MET A 94 8.37 8.58 3.96
C MET A 94 7.70 7.27 3.56
N GLY A 95 7.12 6.55 4.50
CA GLY A 95 6.41 5.30 4.27
C GLY A 95 5.16 5.53 3.43
N THR A 96 4.86 4.59 2.55
CA THR A 96 3.71 4.67 1.65
C THR A 96 2.81 3.45 1.80
N VAL A 97 1.53 3.62 1.49
CA VAL A 97 0.55 2.51 1.50
C VAL A 97 1.05 1.34 0.66
N GLY A 98 1.49 1.60 -0.58
CA GLY A 98 2.01 0.55 -1.46
C GLY A 98 3.27 -0.12 -0.91
N GLY A 99 4.18 0.66 -0.31
CA GLY A 99 5.39 0.10 0.31
C GLY A 99 5.07 -0.81 1.51
N ASN A 100 4.11 -0.42 2.35
CA ASN A 100 3.67 -1.21 3.50
C ASN A 100 2.99 -2.52 3.07
N VAL A 101 2.06 -2.45 2.11
CA VAL A 101 1.31 -3.63 1.62
C VAL A 101 2.20 -4.57 0.81
N CYS A 102 3.01 -4.05 -0.14
CA CYS A 102 3.88 -4.88 -1.00
C CYS A 102 5.04 -5.53 -0.24
N ASN A 103 5.39 -5.03 0.93
CA ASN A 103 6.39 -5.66 1.79
C ASN A 103 5.95 -7.07 2.26
N GLY A 104 4.65 -7.33 2.33
CA GLY A 104 4.10 -8.62 2.77
C GLY A 104 4.51 -9.01 4.20
N SER A 105 4.96 -8.04 5.00
CA SER A 105 5.41 -8.29 6.36
C SER A 105 4.23 -8.60 7.29
N PRO A 106 4.34 -9.62 8.15
CA PRO A 106 3.35 -9.85 9.22
C PRO A 106 3.25 -8.69 10.21
N ALA A 107 4.32 -7.87 10.30
CA ALA A 107 4.39 -6.68 11.15
C ALA A 107 4.03 -5.39 10.39
N ALA A 108 3.31 -5.49 9.28
CA ALA A 108 2.87 -4.32 8.52
C ALA A 108 1.63 -3.71 9.19
N ASP A 109 1.78 -2.54 9.80
CA ASP A 109 0.78 -1.93 10.70
C ASP A 109 -0.56 -1.62 10.01
N LEU A 110 -0.57 -1.32 8.71
CA LEU A 110 -1.82 -1.03 7.99
C LEU A 110 -2.60 -2.28 7.59
N VAL A 111 -1.90 -3.39 7.37
CA VAL A 111 -2.48 -4.62 6.79
C VAL A 111 -3.67 -5.15 7.60
N PRO A 112 -3.62 -5.24 8.94
CA PRO A 112 -4.75 -5.73 9.73
C PRO A 112 -6.03 -4.90 9.50
N MET A 113 -5.90 -3.58 9.49
CA MET A 113 -7.06 -2.70 9.29
C MET A 113 -7.56 -2.72 7.84
N LEU A 114 -6.67 -2.82 6.87
CA LEU A 114 -7.06 -2.98 5.47
C LEU A 114 -7.81 -4.31 5.24
N LEU A 115 -7.43 -5.40 5.94
CA LEU A 115 -8.14 -6.68 5.91
C LEU A 115 -9.53 -6.56 6.54
N VAL A 116 -9.66 -5.91 7.70
CA VAL A 116 -10.96 -5.65 8.37
C VAL A 116 -11.92 -4.89 7.45
N PHE A 117 -11.39 -3.96 6.67
CA PHE A 117 -12.20 -3.20 5.69
C PHE A 117 -12.32 -3.89 4.33
N ASN A 118 -11.96 -5.17 4.19
CA ASN A 118 -12.05 -5.93 2.93
C ASN A 118 -11.39 -5.21 1.76
N ALA A 119 -10.18 -4.69 1.97
CA ALA A 119 -9.44 -3.98 0.96
C ALA A 119 -9.11 -4.85 -0.25
N GLU A 120 -9.16 -4.26 -1.43
CA GLU A 120 -8.63 -4.83 -2.66
C GLU A 120 -7.37 -4.12 -3.10
N VAL A 121 -6.37 -4.86 -3.53
CA VAL A 121 -5.13 -4.34 -4.09
C VAL A 121 -5.30 -4.13 -5.59
N LEU A 122 -5.05 -2.91 -6.05
CA LEU A 122 -5.13 -2.53 -7.45
C LEU A 122 -3.73 -2.64 -8.09
N LEU A 123 -3.62 -3.47 -9.11
CA LEU A 123 -2.38 -3.79 -9.80
C LEU A 123 -2.45 -3.39 -11.26
N LYS A 124 -1.32 -2.94 -11.81
CA LYS A 124 -1.17 -2.63 -13.24
C LYS A 124 0.05 -3.34 -13.81
N GLY A 125 -0.17 -4.15 -14.82
CA GLY A 125 0.85 -4.88 -15.57
C GLY A 125 0.65 -4.78 -17.08
N PRO A 126 1.44 -5.55 -17.88
CA PRO A 126 1.34 -5.54 -19.34
C PRO A 126 -0.04 -5.90 -19.89
N PRO A 127 -0.78 -6.86 -19.30
CA PRO A 127 -2.14 -7.20 -19.76
C PRO A 127 -3.18 -6.13 -19.42
N GLY A 128 -2.86 -5.13 -18.58
CA GLY A 128 -3.79 -4.14 -18.09
C GLY A 128 -3.86 -4.05 -16.56
N GLU A 129 -5.02 -3.66 -16.06
CA GLU A 129 -5.29 -3.51 -14.64
C GLU A 129 -6.04 -4.74 -14.11
N ARG A 130 -5.75 -5.11 -12.85
CA ARG A 130 -6.51 -6.12 -12.12
C ARG A 130 -6.62 -5.75 -10.65
N SER A 131 -7.69 -6.22 -10.00
CA SER A 131 -7.88 -6.15 -8.57
C SER A 131 -7.69 -7.53 -7.93
N VAL A 132 -7.16 -7.54 -6.72
CA VAL A 132 -6.96 -8.76 -5.93
C VAL A 132 -7.37 -8.46 -4.49
N PRO A 133 -8.27 -9.24 -3.88
CA PRO A 133 -8.55 -9.11 -2.45
C PRO A 133 -7.26 -9.18 -1.64
N LEU A 134 -7.09 -8.28 -0.67
CA LEU A 134 -5.85 -8.20 0.12
C LEU A 134 -5.50 -9.53 0.79
N GLU A 135 -6.50 -10.27 1.26
CA GLU A 135 -6.33 -11.61 1.83
C GLU A 135 -5.64 -12.58 0.85
N GLN A 136 -6.01 -12.52 -0.44
CA GLN A 136 -5.41 -13.36 -1.49
C GLN A 136 -4.08 -12.78 -2.01
N PHE A 137 -3.89 -11.47 -1.85
CA PHE A 137 -2.63 -10.83 -2.23
C PHE A 137 -1.48 -11.22 -1.30
N LEU A 138 -1.74 -11.45 -0.04
CA LEU A 138 -0.77 -11.87 0.97
C LEU A 138 -0.64 -13.39 0.97
N VAL A 139 0.34 -13.93 0.25
CA VAL A 139 0.51 -15.39 0.08
C VAL A 139 1.14 -16.04 1.32
N ARG A 140 2.20 -15.44 1.85
CA ARG A 140 2.91 -15.84 3.07
C ARG A 140 3.84 -14.71 3.53
N PRO A 141 4.40 -14.75 4.75
CA PRO A 141 5.32 -13.72 5.22
C PRO A 141 6.39 -13.35 4.20
N GLY A 142 6.44 -12.08 3.82
CA GLY A 142 7.39 -11.55 2.83
C GLY A 142 7.07 -11.87 1.37
N VAL A 143 5.95 -12.54 1.08
CA VAL A 143 5.58 -12.93 -0.30
C VAL A 143 4.15 -12.50 -0.61
N THR A 144 3.99 -11.77 -1.70
CA THR A 144 2.71 -11.31 -2.21
C THR A 144 2.41 -11.88 -3.60
N ALA A 145 1.16 -11.78 -4.04
CA ALA A 145 0.71 -12.24 -5.36
C ALA A 145 1.01 -11.25 -6.50
N ILE A 146 1.83 -10.21 -6.25
CA ILE A 146 2.28 -9.29 -7.29
C ILE A 146 3.23 -10.00 -8.25
N ARG A 147 3.03 -9.80 -9.54
CA ARG A 147 3.91 -10.35 -10.56
C ARG A 147 5.15 -9.48 -10.74
N PRO A 148 6.27 -10.03 -11.24
CA PRO A 148 7.53 -9.27 -11.41
C PRO A 148 7.41 -8.02 -12.31
N ASP A 149 6.43 -8.01 -13.21
CA ASP A 149 6.17 -6.94 -14.17
C ASP A 149 4.94 -6.09 -13.81
N GLU A 150 4.42 -6.23 -12.58
CA GLU A 150 3.29 -5.45 -12.09
C GLU A 150 3.73 -4.34 -11.13
N VAL A 151 2.91 -3.29 -11.11
CA VAL A 151 3.03 -2.16 -10.19
C VAL A 151 1.73 -2.07 -9.40
N MET A 152 1.81 -2.01 -8.08
CA MET A 152 0.67 -1.66 -7.26
C MET A 152 0.35 -0.18 -7.46
N VAL A 153 -0.87 0.10 -7.93
CA VAL A 153 -1.33 1.47 -8.17
C VAL A 153 -2.13 2.02 -7.00
N GLY A 154 -2.69 1.17 -6.16
CA GLY A 154 -3.43 1.58 -4.96
C GLY A 154 -4.12 0.45 -4.24
N VAL A 155 -4.95 0.82 -3.28
CA VAL A 155 -5.95 -0.04 -2.64
C VAL A 155 -7.33 0.58 -2.79
N SER A 156 -8.34 -0.28 -2.94
CA SER A 156 -9.75 0.10 -2.90
C SER A 156 -10.35 -0.40 -1.59
N LEU A 157 -11.08 0.49 -0.90
CA LEU A 157 -11.90 0.13 0.26
C LEU A 157 -13.37 0.25 -0.13
N PRO A 158 -14.20 -0.76 0.14
CA PRO A 158 -15.63 -0.68 -0.12
C PRO A 158 -16.27 0.45 0.71
N PRO A 159 -17.42 0.99 0.26
CA PRO A 159 -18.11 2.05 0.99
C PRO A 159 -18.54 1.54 2.37
N VAL A 160 -18.22 2.32 3.41
CA VAL A 160 -18.69 2.05 4.78
C VAL A 160 -19.89 2.95 5.06
N ALA A 161 -20.98 2.38 5.56
CA ALA A 161 -22.14 3.14 5.99
C ALA A 161 -21.74 4.10 7.11
N VAL A 162 -22.12 5.37 6.99
CA VAL A 162 -21.91 6.37 8.04
C VAL A 162 -22.71 5.95 9.27
N GLY A 163 -22.00 5.49 10.33
CA GLY A 163 -22.62 5.00 11.56
C GLY A 163 -22.19 3.60 12.00
N SER A 164 -21.50 2.82 11.17
CA SER A 164 -20.90 1.55 11.59
C SER A 164 -19.46 1.79 12.05
N SER A 165 -19.29 2.32 13.28
CA SER A 165 -17.98 2.26 13.93
C SER A 165 -17.75 0.78 14.32
N ALA A 166 -16.85 0.10 13.64
CA ALA A 166 -16.28 -1.13 14.15
C ALA A 166 -15.38 -0.74 15.34
N THR A 167 -15.98 -0.60 16.52
CA THR A 167 -15.26 -0.60 17.78
C THR A 167 -14.85 -2.03 18.06
N ALA A 168 -13.56 -2.27 18.27
CA ALA A 168 -13.11 -3.52 18.83
C ALA A 168 -13.82 -3.75 20.18
N PRO A 169 -14.22 -4.97 20.50
CA PRO A 169 -14.79 -5.24 21.81
C PRO A 169 -13.75 -4.98 22.89
N ASP A 170 -14.10 -4.14 23.86
CA ASP A 170 -13.32 -3.95 25.08
C ASP A 170 -13.15 -5.32 25.77
N THR A 171 -11.92 -5.78 25.90
CA THR A 171 -11.51 -6.88 26.76
C THR A 171 -10.61 -6.37 27.85
#